data_442c0349fe30c1c23c777d8e95e7e487
#
_entry.id   442c0349fe30c1c23c777d8e95e7e487
#
_cell.length_a   1.000
_cell.length_b   1.000
_cell.length_c   1.000
_cell.angle_alpha   90.00
_cell.angle_beta   90.00
_cell.angle_gamma   90.00
#
_symmetry.space_group_name_H-M   'P 1'
#
loop_
_entity.id
_entity.type
_entity.pdbx_description
1 polymer ?
#
loop_
_entity_poly.entity_id
_entity_poly.type
_entity_poly.pdbx_seq_one_letter_code
_entity_poly.pdbx_strand_id
1 'polypeptide(L)'
;MNSRERVQLALTHSEPDRVPFDLGATVLTSIHHKAYRALREYLGMPPVEPRIVDIFQQIVAVDDDMRECLKVDVRDVAPRSSAAFHIEIKVMPGYTYFYDDWGIGWRMPMEGGWYYDMFDHPLKDAQSIADIEKYNWPDPVDPARFVGMRERAQHAAQVEQHAVFMGGLCAGIMEMAAWTRGFANYFSDFANNEKLLVALMRKVMELKMAYWEVALREVGDYVDAVNEADDFAGQFRMLISPAMYRRIVKPLHMELFDFIHARTKAKLFFHSCGAIRPVIGDLIEIGVDILNPVQVSATGMDSAELKREFGKDMTFWGGGVDTQRVLGDGTPEEVRADTRKRIEDLAPGGGFVFATVHNIQGNVPPENIMAMWETLQEYGIYR
;
A
#
# COMPACT_ATOMS: atom_id res chain seq x y z
N MET A 1 -20.03 14.50 -12.16
CA MET A 1 -18.77 13.73 -12.40
C MET A 1 -18.89 12.37 -11.75
N ASN A 2 -18.51 11.29 -12.42
CA ASN A 2 -18.47 9.96 -11.81
C ASN A 2 -17.15 9.77 -11.02
N SER A 3 -17.05 8.68 -10.27
CA SER A 3 -15.89 8.40 -9.41
C SER A 3 -14.59 8.21 -10.19
N ARG A 4 -14.65 7.52 -11.34
CA ARG A 4 -13.49 7.29 -12.19
C ARG A 4 -12.95 8.60 -12.78
N GLU A 5 -13.81 9.42 -13.34
CA GLU A 5 -13.45 10.75 -13.88
C GLU A 5 -12.79 11.63 -12.80
N ARG A 6 -13.32 11.59 -11.57
CA ARG A 6 -12.80 12.36 -10.42
C ARG A 6 -11.37 11.95 -10.08
N VAL A 7 -11.10 10.65 -9.97
CA VAL A 7 -9.74 10.15 -9.69
C VAL A 7 -8.81 10.46 -10.86
N GLN A 8 -9.22 10.24 -12.11
CA GLN A 8 -8.40 10.52 -13.29
C GLN A 8 -7.98 12.00 -13.39
N LEU A 9 -8.88 12.93 -13.07
CA LEU A 9 -8.52 14.34 -13.00
C LEU A 9 -7.48 14.61 -11.90
N ALA A 10 -7.70 14.06 -10.71
CA ALA A 10 -6.70 14.18 -9.64
C ALA A 10 -5.33 13.63 -10.06
N LEU A 11 -5.30 12.46 -10.71
CA LEU A 11 -4.06 11.83 -11.22
C LEU A 11 -3.39 12.59 -12.37
N THR A 12 -4.09 13.54 -12.98
CA THR A 12 -3.56 14.43 -14.03
C THR A 12 -3.36 15.86 -13.56
N HIS A 13 -3.25 16.06 -12.24
CA HIS A 13 -3.04 17.36 -11.59
C HIS A 13 -4.09 18.41 -12.01
N SER A 14 -5.34 17.97 -12.09
CA SER A 14 -6.50 18.83 -12.36
C SER A 14 -7.48 18.70 -11.19
N GLU A 15 -8.14 19.83 -10.86
CA GLU A 15 -9.13 19.85 -9.79
C GLU A 15 -10.44 19.23 -10.26
N PRO A 16 -10.92 18.12 -9.64
CA PRO A 16 -12.26 17.59 -9.89
C PRO A 16 -13.34 18.39 -9.15
N ASP A 17 -14.58 17.87 -9.10
CA ASP A 17 -15.66 18.48 -8.32
C ASP A 17 -15.41 18.43 -6.80
N ARG A 18 -14.73 17.40 -6.33
CA ARG A 18 -14.25 17.25 -4.95
C ARG A 18 -12.97 16.38 -4.92
N VAL A 19 -12.25 16.42 -3.82
CA VAL A 19 -11.13 15.50 -3.55
C VAL A 19 -11.64 14.06 -3.60
N PRO A 20 -11.02 13.17 -4.40
CA PRO A 20 -11.38 11.76 -4.39
C PRO A 20 -11.09 11.11 -3.04
N PHE A 21 -11.92 10.15 -2.65
CA PHE A 21 -11.76 9.39 -1.41
C PHE A 21 -11.49 7.93 -1.66
N ASP A 22 -10.46 7.40 -1.01
CA ASP A 22 -10.13 5.99 -0.99
C ASP A 22 -10.25 5.41 0.42
N LEU A 23 -11.00 4.30 0.51
CA LEU A 23 -11.02 3.40 1.65
C LEU A 23 -11.10 1.96 1.10
N GLY A 24 -9.95 1.28 1.07
CA GLY A 24 -9.87 -0.13 0.68
C GLY A 24 -9.40 -0.41 -0.74
N ALA A 25 -8.79 0.55 -1.45
CA ALA A 25 -8.09 0.27 -2.71
C ALA A 25 -6.89 -0.66 -2.51
N THR A 26 -6.26 -0.58 -1.34
CA THR A 26 -5.17 -1.45 -0.93
C THR A 26 -5.33 -1.83 0.55
N VAL A 27 -4.58 -2.83 1.00
CA VAL A 27 -4.46 -3.15 2.44
C VAL A 27 -3.91 -1.97 3.24
N LEU A 28 -3.18 -1.05 2.59
CA LEU A 28 -2.55 0.11 3.20
C LEU A 28 -3.52 1.29 3.38
N THR A 29 -4.63 1.31 2.63
CA THR A 29 -5.65 2.36 2.70
C THR A 29 -6.99 1.84 3.23
N SER A 30 -7.02 0.61 3.74
CA SER A 30 -8.23 -0.03 4.25
C SER A 30 -8.32 0.07 5.79
N ILE A 31 -9.07 -0.82 6.41
CA ILE A 31 -9.47 -0.74 7.82
C ILE A 31 -9.35 -2.10 8.51
N HIS A 32 -8.86 -2.10 9.75
CA HIS A 32 -8.79 -3.27 10.62
C HIS A 32 -10.20 -3.76 11.03
N HIS A 33 -10.41 -5.07 11.09
CA HIS A 33 -11.73 -5.68 11.34
C HIS A 33 -12.45 -5.17 12.60
N LYS A 34 -11.70 -4.82 13.68
CA LYS A 34 -12.29 -4.29 14.91
C LYS A 34 -12.87 -2.88 14.71
N ALA A 35 -12.11 -1.99 14.08
CA ALA A 35 -12.56 -0.64 13.77
C ALA A 35 -13.72 -0.66 12.75
N TYR A 36 -13.68 -1.60 11.78
CA TYR A 36 -14.74 -1.77 10.80
C TYR A 36 -16.07 -2.18 11.44
N ARG A 37 -16.05 -3.14 12.39
CA ARG A 37 -17.26 -3.54 13.13
C ARG A 37 -17.80 -2.37 13.95
N ALA A 38 -16.92 -1.65 14.68
CA ALA A 38 -17.32 -0.48 15.47
C ALA A 38 -17.92 0.63 14.60
N LEU A 39 -17.34 0.88 13.41
CA LEU A 39 -17.85 1.87 12.46
C LEU A 39 -19.25 1.47 11.94
N ARG A 40 -19.47 0.22 11.57
CA ARG A 40 -20.77 -0.27 11.12
C ARG A 40 -21.84 -0.13 12.21
N GLU A 41 -21.50 -0.46 13.46
CA GLU A 41 -22.40 -0.30 14.62
C GLU A 41 -22.72 1.20 14.84
N TYR A 42 -21.72 2.06 14.82
CA TYR A 42 -21.89 3.50 14.97
C TYR A 42 -22.81 4.13 13.90
N LEU A 43 -22.71 3.64 12.67
CA LEU A 43 -23.56 4.09 11.54
C LEU A 43 -24.95 3.42 11.54
N GLY A 44 -25.24 2.54 12.49
CA GLY A 44 -26.52 1.78 12.52
C GLY A 44 -26.68 0.81 11.35
N MET A 45 -25.59 0.39 10.72
CA MET A 45 -25.61 -0.57 9.61
C MET A 45 -25.81 -1.99 10.11
N PRO A 46 -26.41 -2.89 9.30
CA PRO A 46 -26.54 -4.29 9.67
C PRO A 46 -25.19 -4.93 10.03
N PRO A 47 -25.10 -5.77 11.07
CA PRO A 47 -23.87 -6.48 11.38
C PRO A 47 -23.50 -7.45 10.27
N VAL A 48 -22.21 -7.50 9.92
CA VAL A 48 -21.63 -8.46 8.98
C VAL A 48 -20.42 -9.13 9.61
N GLU A 49 -20.10 -10.35 9.18
CA GLU A 49 -18.79 -10.93 9.47
C GLU A 49 -17.77 -10.38 8.47
N PRO A 50 -16.82 -9.55 8.92
CA PRO A 50 -15.89 -8.90 7.98
C PRO A 50 -15.01 -9.92 7.29
N ARG A 51 -14.92 -9.84 5.96
CA ARG A 51 -14.02 -10.70 5.19
C ARG A 51 -12.59 -10.18 5.29
N ILE A 52 -11.74 -10.91 6.00
CA ILE A 52 -10.30 -10.60 6.10
C ILE A 52 -9.66 -10.81 4.71
N VAL A 53 -9.00 -9.81 4.18
CA VAL A 53 -8.25 -9.85 2.91
C VAL A 53 -6.75 -9.78 3.12
N ASP A 54 -6.32 -9.24 4.26
CA ASP A 54 -4.93 -9.29 4.71
C ASP A 54 -4.88 -9.87 6.12
N ILE A 55 -4.34 -11.07 6.22
CA ILE A 55 -4.24 -11.79 7.49
C ILE A 55 -3.14 -11.21 8.39
N PHE A 56 -2.10 -10.60 7.80
CA PHE A 56 -0.95 -10.08 8.55
C PHE A 56 -1.37 -8.91 9.44
N GLN A 57 -2.10 -7.96 8.87
CA GLN A 57 -2.57 -6.75 9.54
C GLN A 57 -4.04 -6.81 9.94
N GLN A 58 -4.72 -7.96 9.73
CA GLN A 58 -6.15 -8.16 10.07
C GLN A 58 -7.09 -7.17 9.36
N ILE A 59 -6.76 -6.85 8.10
CA ILE A 59 -7.49 -5.88 7.28
C ILE A 59 -8.64 -6.54 6.55
N VAL A 60 -9.76 -5.83 6.43
CA VAL A 60 -10.97 -6.31 5.77
C VAL A 60 -11.17 -5.74 4.38
N ALA A 61 -11.87 -6.50 3.54
CA ALA A 61 -12.54 -5.91 2.38
C ALA A 61 -13.66 -5.00 2.88
N VAL A 62 -13.73 -3.80 2.35
CA VAL A 62 -14.83 -2.87 2.61
C VAL A 62 -16.04 -3.31 1.78
N ASP A 63 -17.21 -3.52 2.41
CA ASP A 63 -18.44 -3.93 1.72
C ASP A 63 -19.03 -2.79 0.88
N ASP A 64 -19.83 -3.12 -0.12
CA ASP A 64 -20.38 -2.13 -1.06
C ASP A 64 -21.29 -1.13 -0.37
N ASP A 65 -22.11 -1.56 0.60
CA ASP A 65 -22.97 -0.66 1.39
C ASP A 65 -22.17 0.41 2.17
N MET A 66 -21.00 0.02 2.71
CA MET A 66 -20.10 0.96 3.38
C MET A 66 -19.41 1.87 2.36
N ARG A 67 -18.96 1.33 1.22
CA ARG A 67 -18.37 2.12 0.13
C ARG A 67 -19.34 3.18 -0.39
N GLU A 68 -20.60 2.82 -0.57
CA GLU A 68 -21.66 3.75 -1.00
C GLU A 68 -21.94 4.80 0.08
N CYS A 69 -22.10 4.40 1.34
CA CYS A 69 -22.33 5.29 2.48
C CYS A 69 -21.24 6.36 2.58
N LEU A 70 -19.98 5.96 2.46
CA LEU A 70 -18.82 6.84 2.59
C LEU A 70 -18.37 7.46 1.26
N LYS A 71 -19.08 7.21 0.15
CA LYS A 71 -18.79 7.75 -1.20
C LYS A 71 -17.34 7.46 -1.64
N VAL A 72 -16.89 6.22 -1.49
CA VAL A 72 -15.56 5.77 -1.92
C VAL A 72 -15.45 5.76 -3.44
N ASP A 73 -14.40 6.34 -4.00
CA ASP A 73 -14.23 6.54 -5.44
C ASP A 73 -13.44 5.43 -6.15
N VAL A 74 -12.86 4.50 -5.39
CA VAL A 74 -11.93 3.49 -5.92
C VAL A 74 -12.45 2.08 -5.68
N ARG A 75 -12.09 1.16 -6.59
CA ARG A 75 -12.28 -0.29 -6.45
C ARG A 75 -10.95 -1.00 -6.55
N ASP A 76 -10.77 -2.01 -5.72
CA ASP A 76 -9.59 -2.88 -5.76
C ASP A 76 -9.75 -4.04 -6.73
N VAL A 77 -8.67 -4.37 -7.40
CA VAL A 77 -8.52 -5.62 -8.15
C VAL A 77 -7.19 -6.25 -7.73
N ALA A 78 -7.25 -7.06 -6.68
CA ALA A 78 -6.09 -7.78 -6.18
C ALA A 78 -5.99 -9.19 -6.77
N PRO A 79 -4.76 -9.75 -6.91
CA PRO A 79 -4.57 -11.16 -7.23
C PRO A 79 -5.14 -12.04 -6.10
N ARG A 80 -5.56 -13.26 -6.45
CA ARG A 80 -5.90 -14.27 -5.46
C ARG A 80 -4.65 -15.00 -4.98
N SER A 81 -4.77 -15.80 -3.94
CA SER A 81 -3.72 -16.72 -3.53
C SER A 81 -3.46 -17.77 -4.62
N SER A 82 -2.24 -18.31 -4.65
CA SER A 82 -1.90 -19.46 -5.48
C SER A 82 -2.78 -20.67 -5.11
N ALA A 83 -3.13 -21.49 -6.11
CA ALA A 83 -3.87 -22.72 -5.87
C ALA A 83 -3.06 -23.76 -5.08
N ALA A 84 -1.73 -23.68 -5.18
CA ALA A 84 -0.81 -24.61 -4.51
C ALA A 84 -0.60 -24.29 -3.03
N PHE A 85 -1.12 -23.15 -2.53
CA PHE A 85 -0.82 -22.68 -1.19
C PHE A 85 -2.07 -22.25 -0.41
N HIS A 86 -2.18 -22.74 0.82
CA HIS A 86 -3.20 -22.35 1.80
C HIS A 86 -2.54 -22.02 3.14
N ILE A 87 -2.91 -20.88 3.70
CA ILE A 87 -2.48 -20.50 5.05
C ILE A 87 -3.16 -21.43 6.07
N GLU A 88 -2.35 -22.13 6.85
CA GLU A 88 -2.79 -22.94 7.97
C GLU A 88 -2.33 -22.28 9.27
N ILE A 89 -3.28 -21.71 10.03
CA ILE A 89 -2.98 -21.10 11.34
C ILE A 89 -2.78 -22.21 12.37
N LYS A 90 -1.60 -22.19 13.01
CA LYS A 90 -1.17 -23.13 14.06
C LYS A 90 -1.00 -22.41 15.40
N VAL A 91 -0.87 -23.18 16.46
CA VAL A 91 -0.69 -22.67 17.84
C VAL A 91 0.68 -23.10 18.36
N MET A 92 1.38 -22.17 19.00
CA MET A 92 2.55 -22.39 19.83
C MET A 92 2.34 -21.69 21.19
N PRO A 93 3.15 -21.95 22.23
CA PRO A 93 2.97 -21.32 23.53
C PRO A 93 2.89 -19.78 23.44
N GLY A 94 1.71 -19.21 23.76
CA GLY A 94 1.44 -17.78 23.76
C GLY A 94 1.14 -17.14 22.40
N TYR A 95 1.21 -17.89 21.30
CA TYR A 95 1.05 -17.34 19.94
C TYR A 95 0.21 -18.22 19.03
N THR A 96 -0.49 -17.59 18.09
CA THR A 96 -0.88 -18.21 16.82
C THR A 96 0.19 -17.90 15.79
N TYR A 97 0.43 -18.80 14.82
CA TYR A 97 1.43 -18.62 13.78
C TYR A 97 1.05 -19.34 12.49
N PHE A 98 1.66 -18.90 11.40
CA PHE A 98 1.61 -19.58 10.10
C PHE A 98 2.89 -19.27 9.30
N TYR A 99 3.08 -20.00 8.20
CA TYR A 99 4.05 -19.65 7.16
C TYR A 99 3.29 -19.20 5.92
N ASP A 100 3.80 -18.19 5.24
CA ASP A 100 3.24 -17.72 3.96
C ASP A 100 3.81 -18.53 2.77
N ASP A 101 3.38 -18.22 1.54
CA ASP A 101 3.84 -18.87 0.32
C ASP A 101 5.31 -18.53 -0.04
N TRP A 102 5.89 -17.52 0.61
CA TRP A 102 7.31 -17.20 0.55
C TRP A 102 8.14 -17.95 1.59
N GLY A 103 7.52 -18.80 2.43
CA GLY A 103 8.16 -19.53 3.51
C GLY A 103 8.54 -18.67 4.72
N ILE A 104 8.04 -17.43 4.80
CA ILE A 104 8.26 -16.55 5.94
C ILE A 104 7.32 -16.97 7.08
N GLY A 105 7.87 -17.11 8.29
CA GLY A 105 7.10 -17.42 9.49
C GLY A 105 6.55 -16.18 10.16
N TRP A 106 5.24 -16.18 10.41
CA TRP A 106 4.47 -15.08 11.03
C TRP A 106 3.81 -15.54 12.31
N ARG A 107 3.84 -14.74 13.36
CA ARG A 107 3.19 -15.04 14.65
C ARG A 107 2.51 -13.82 15.23
N MET A 108 1.41 -14.05 15.96
CA MET A 108 0.66 -13.02 16.69
C MET A 108 0.42 -13.48 18.12
N PRO A 109 0.63 -12.65 19.15
CA PRO A 109 0.24 -12.97 20.52
C PRO A 109 -1.24 -13.33 20.59
N MET A 110 -1.59 -14.39 21.33
CA MET A 110 -2.99 -14.80 21.52
C MET A 110 -3.77 -13.80 22.36
N GLU A 111 -3.09 -13.10 23.28
CA GLU A 111 -3.66 -12.02 24.08
C GLU A 111 -3.09 -10.68 23.62
N GLY A 112 -3.95 -9.71 23.36
CA GLY A 112 -3.56 -8.35 22.96
C GLY A 112 -2.90 -8.20 21.58
N GLY A 113 -2.86 -9.27 20.79
CA GLY A 113 -2.30 -9.23 19.44
C GLY A 113 -3.17 -8.42 18.47
N TRP A 114 -2.50 -7.61 17.62
CA TRP A 114 -3.13 -6.81 16.58
C TRP A 114 -2.71 -7.27 15.20
N TYR A 115 -1.44 -7.71 15.08
CA TYR A 115 -0.78 -8.08 13.83
C TYR A 115 0.05 -9.34 14.01
N TYR A 116 0.30 -10.00 12.90
CA TYR A 116 1.32 -11.03 12.83
C TYR A 116 2.67 -10.38 12.52
N ASP A 117 3.66 -10.63 13.38
CA ASP A 117 5.04 -10.22 13.20
C ASP A 117 5.90 -11.38 12.68
N MET A 118 6.91 -11.07 11.90
CA MET A 118 7.85 -12.06 11.38
C MET A 118 8.70 -12.65 12.52
N PHE A 119 8.88 -13.98 12.51
CA PHE A 119 9.73 -14.68 13.48
C PHE A 119 10.68 -15.67 12.85
N ASP A 120 10.46 -16.07 11.59
CA ASP A 120 11.34 -16.99 10.86
C ASP A 120 11.50 -16.55 9.40
N HIS A 121 12.71 -16.78 8.86
CA HIS A 121 13.15 -16.26 7.58
C HIS A 121 13.80 -17.39 6.77
N PRO A 122 13.26 -17.77 5.60
CA PRO A 122 13.68 -18.97 4.89
C PRO A 122 15.11 -18.94 4.36
N LEU A 123 15.66 -17.77 4.06
CA LEU A 123 17.00 -17.59 3.53
C LEU A 123 17.99 -17.05 4.58
N LYS A 124 17.66 -17.11 5.88
CA LYS A 124 18.55 -16.61 6.95
C LYS A 124 19.94 -17.25 6.93
N ASP A 125 20.05 -18.51 6.51
CA ASP A 125 21.28 -19.27 6.47
C ASP A 125 21.94 -19.33 5.07
N ALA A 126 21.39 -18.64 4.06
CA ALA A 126 21.95 -18.62 2.71
C ALA A 126 23.35 -17.97 2.71
N GLN A 127 24.33 -18.61 2.06
CA GLN A 127 25.71 -18.16 1.98
C GLN A 127 26.15 -17.84 0.55
N SER A 128 25.37 -18.26 -0.45
CA SER A 128 25.72 -18.14 -1.87
C SER A 128 24.52 -17.83 -2.75
N ILE A 129 24.77 -17.34 -3.95
CA ILE A 129 23.75 -17.14 -4.98
C ILE A 129 23.05 -18.47 -5.31
N ALA A 130 23.77 -19.58 -5.29
CA ALA A 130 23.19 -20.89 -5.54
C ALA A 130 22.12 -21.28 -4.51
N ASP A 131 22.18 -20.77 -3.28
CA ASP A 131 21.14 -21.01 -2.27
C ASP A 131 19.85 -20.25 -2.62
N ILE A 132 19.98 -19.05 -3.20
CA ILE A 132 18.86 -18.26 -3.71
C ILE A 132 18.21 -18.95 -4.93
N GLU A 133 19.02 -19.44 -5.86
CA GLU A 133 18.56 -20.11 -7.08
C GLU A 133 17.83 -21.44 -6.79
N LYS A 134 18.27 -22.17 -5.77
CA LYS A 134 17.68 -23.46 -5.37
C LYS A 134 16.43 -23.32 -4.50
N TYR A 135 16.18 -22.12 -3.98
CA TYR A 135 15.02 -21.89 -3.13
C TYR A 135 13.73 -22.12 -3.91
N ASN A 136 12.73 -22.72 -3.25
CA ASN A 136 11.40 -22.97 -3.85
C ASN A 136 10.55 -21.69 -3.78
N TRP A 137 10.75 -20.82 -4.74
CA TRP A 137 10.01 -19.56 -4.84
C TRP A 137 8.53 -19.80 -5.19
N PRO A 138 7.60 -18.93 -4.72
CA PRO A 138 6.20 -19.00 -5.13
C PRO A 138 6.07 -18.77 -6.63
N ASP A 139 5.12 -19.47 -7.27
CA ASP A 139 4.82 -19.24 -8.69
C ASP A 139 4.08 -17.90 -8.87
N PRO A 140 4.69 -16.89 -9.51
CA PRO A 140 4.07 -15.58 -9.73
C PRO A 140 2.98 -15.63 -10.81
N VAL A 141 2.98 -16.65 -11.66
CA VAL A 141 2.08 -16.77 -12.82
C VAL A 141 1.05 -17.89 -12.66
N ASP A 142 0.89 -18.43 -11.45
CA ASP A 142 -0.16 -19.43 -11.16
C ASP A 142 -1.53 -18.89 -11.66
N PRO A 143 -2.23 -19.59 -12.56
CA PRO A 143 -3.50 -19.13 -13.12
C PRO A 143 -4.57 -18.81 -12.08
N ALA A 144 -4.52 -19.42 -10.90
CA ALA A 144 -5.47 -19.15 -9.82
C ALA A 144 -5.42 -17.70 -9.34
N ARG A 145 -4.24 -17.06 -9.43
CA ARG A 145 -4.07 -15.65 -9.05
C ARG A 145 -4.92 -14.70 -9.88
N PHE A 146 -5.18 -15.06 -11.13
CA PHE A 146 -5.82 -14.17 -12.12
C PHE A 146 -7.32 -14.50 -12.37
N VAL A 147 -7.88 -15.52 -11.70
CA VAL A 147 -9.27 -15.93 -11.91
C VAL A 147 -10.25 -14.79 -11.63
N GLY A 148 -11.04 -14.43 -12.65
CA GLY A 148 -12.07 -13.39 -12.61
C GLY A 148 -11.52 -11.97 -12.46
N MET A 149 -10.22 -11.75 -12.67
CA MET A 149 -9.59 -10.44 -12.51
C MET A 149 -10.04 -9.46 -13.59
N ARG A 150 -10.06 -9.89 -14.85
CA ARG A 150 -10.52 -9.08 -15.99
C ARG A 150 -11.98 -8.66 -15.81
N GLU A 151 -12.85 -9.59 -15.45
CA GLU A 151 -14.27 -9.33 -15.26
C GLU A 151 -14.52 -8.33 -14.14
N ARG A 152 -13.79 -8.46 -13.02
CA ARG A 152 -13.89 -7.49 -11.91
C ARG A 152 -13.41 -6.11 -12.32
N ALA A 153 -12.25 -6.01 -12.98
CA ALA A 153 -11.70 -4.75 -13.43
C ALA A 153 -12.61 -4.06 -14.46
N GLN A 154 -13.10 -4.81 -15.43
CA GLN A 154 -14.02 -4.29 -16.45
C GLN A 154 -15.34 -3.82 -15.82
N HIS A 155 -15.92 -4.59 -14.90
CA HIS A 155 -17.17 -4.23 -14.24
C HIS A 155 -16.99 -2.92 -13.43
N ALA A 156 -15.96 -2.83 -12.61
CA ALA A 156 -15.67 -1.63 -11.83
C ALA A 156 -15.45 -0.39 -12.71
N ALA A 157 -14.68 -0.53 -13.79
CA ALA A 157 -14.35 0.58 -14.67
C ALA A 157 -15.51 1.05 -15.54
N GLN A 158 -16.29 0.11 -16.12
CA GLN A 158 -17.26 0.40 -17.18
C GLN A 158 -18.70 0.41 -16.69
N VAL A 159 -19.06 -0.40 -15.69
CA VAL A 159 -20.42 -0.49 -15.15
C VAL A 159 -20.57 0.41 -13.92
N GLU A 160 -19.72 0.24 -12.91
CA GLU A 160 -19.77 1.06 -11.69
C GLU A 160 -19.17 2.46 -11.89
N GLN A 161 -18.32 2.65 -12.91
CA GLN A 161 -17.62 3.90 -13.22
C GLN A 161 -16.74 4.41 -12.05
N HIS A 162 -16.09 3.47 -11.36
CA HIS A 162 -15.10 3.75 -10.32
C HIS A 162 -13.68 3.65 -10.89
N ALA A 163 -12.75 4.36 -10.27
CA ALA A 163 -11.33 4.16 -10.55
C ALA A 163 -10.90 2.77 -10.08
N VAL A 164 -10.10 2.08 -10.88
CA VAL A 164 -9.64 0.73 -10.61
C VAL A 164 -8.17 0.75 -10.19
N PHE A 165 -7.93 0.25 -8.99
CA PHE A 165 -6.61 0.10 -8.41
C PHE A 165 -6.18 -1.37 -8.42
N MET A 166 -5.00 -1.66 -8.98
CA MET A 166 -4.50 -3.02 -9.06
C MET A 166 -3.38 -3.28 -8.06
N GLY A 167 -3.56 -4.31 -7.22
CA GLY A 167 -2.56 -4.77 -6.27
C GLY A 167 -1.38 -5.50 -6.92
N GLY A 168 -0.19 -5.34 -6.33
CA GLY A 168 1.02 -6.09 -6.70
C GLY A 168 1.03 -7.54 -6.22
N LEU A 169 2.09 -8.27 -6.56
CA LEU A 169 2.30 -9.67 -6.16
C LEU A 169 2.58 -9.80 -4.66
N CYS A 170 3.40 -8.90 -4.14
CA CYS A 170 3.95 -8.91 -2.78
C CYS A 170 4.44 -7.51 -2.41
N ALA A 171 5.06 -7.38 -1.25
CA ALA A 171 5.79 -6.18 -0.82
C ALA A 171 6.95 -5.83 -1.79
N GLY A 172 7.71 -4.79 -1.47
CA GLY A 172 8.79 -4.28 -2.32
C GLY A 172 9.95 -5.24 -2.55
N ILE A 173 10.86 -4.83 -3.43
CA ILE A 173 12.07 -5.61 -3.74
C ILE A 173 12.97 -5.69 -2.51
N MET A 174 13.18 -4.57 -1.82
CA MET A 174 13.97 -4.51 -0.58
C MET A 174 13.28 -5.23 0.57
N GLU A 175 11.98 -4.98 0.74
CA GLU A 175 11.21 -5.58 1.83
C GLU A 175 11.19 -7.10 1.72
N MET A 176 10.88 -7.66 0.56
CA MET A 176 10.88 -9.11 0.35
C MET A 176 12.26 -9.72 0.52
N ALA A 177 13.32 -9.01 0.11
CA ALA A 177 14.69 -9.43 0.38
C ALA A 177 14.98 -9.41 1.90
N ALA A 178 14.56 -8.38 2.63
CA ALA A 178 14.73 -8.30 4.08
C ALA A 178 13.89 -9.37 4.82
N TRP A 179 12.67 -9.61 4.38
CA TRP A 179 11.75 -10.57 5.00
C TRP A 179 12.21 -12.02 4.79
N THR A 180 12.71 -12.34 3.61
CA THR A 180 13.23 -13.69 3.33
C THR A 180 14.61 -13.93 3.94
N ARG A 181 15.48 -12.92 3.97
CA ARG A 181 16.85 -13.00 4.49
C ARG A 181 16.94 -12.85 6.01
N GLY A 182 15.96 -12.17 6.64
CA GLY A 182 16.01 -11.66 8.00
C GLY A 182 16.77 -10.34 8.10
N PHE A 183 16.19 -9.37 8.81
CA PHE A 183 16.66 -7.98 8.83
C PHE A 183 18.14 -7.84 9.22
N ALA A 184 18.62 -8.62 10.21
CA ALA A 184 20.01 -8.53 10.65
C ALA A 184 20.99 -8.90 9.53
N ASN A 185 20.74 -10.02 8.84
CA ASN A 185 21.56 -10.47 7.72
C ASN A 185 21.42 -9.53 6.52
N TYR A 186 20.19 -9.11 6.21
CA TYR A 186 19.90 -8.20 5.11
C TYR A 186 20.69 -6.89 5.23
N PHE A 187 20.67 -6.21 6.39
CA PHE A 187 21.44 -4.98 6.59
C PHE A 187 22.95 -5.24 6.64
N SER A 188 23.38 -6.38 7.18
CA SER A 188 24.80 -6.78 7.15
C SER A 188 25.31 -6.98 5.72
N ASP A 189 24.48 -7.54 4.84
CA ASP A 189 24.87 -7.87 3.47
C ASP A 189 25.15 -6.63 2.61
N PHE A 190 24.59 -5.45 2.93
CA PHE A 190 24.96 -4.18 2.26
C PHE A 190 26.46 -3.86 2.39
N ALA A 191 27.10 -4.26 3.47
CA ALA A 191 28.52 -4.04 3.70
C ALA A 191 29.39 -5.27 3.42
N ASN A 192 28.88 -6.45 3.70
CA ASN A 192 29.68 -7.67 3.77
C ASN A 192 29.44 -8.64 2.60
N ASN A 193 28.26 -8.60 1.96
CA ASN A 193 27.90 -9.51 0.88
C ASN A 193 26.94 -8.88 -0.14
N GLU A 194 27.31 -7.72 -0.67
CA GLU A 194 26.46 -6.97 -1.60
C GLU A 194 26.04 -7.78 -2.83
N LYS A 195 26.91 -8.69 -3.31
CA LYS A 195 26.58 -9.55 -4.46
C LYS A 195 25.40 -10.48 -4.17
N LEU A 196 25.37 -11.09 -2.98
CA LEU A 196 24.26 -11.93 -2.54
C LEU A 196 22.98 -11.12 -2.39
N LEU A 197 23.07 -9.95 -1.76
CA LEU A 197 21.96 -9.03 -1.58
C LEU A 197 21.33 -8.61 -2.91
N VAL A 198 22.16 -8.17 -3.86
CA VAL A 198 21.68 -7.75 -5.19
C VAL A 198 21.07 -8.94 -5.94
N ALA A 199 21.66 -10.13 -5.85
CA ALA A 199 21.08 -11.33 -6.46
C ALA A 199 19.70 -11.67 -5.87
N LEU A 200 19.54 -11.54 -4.56
CA LEU A 200 18.25 -11.75 -3.89
C LEU A 200 17.19 -10.73 -4.33
N MET A 201 17.52 -9.44 -4.31
CA MET A 201 16.61 -8.38 -4.78
C MET A 201 16.25 -8.55 -6.26
N ARG A 202 17.22 -8.93 -7.11
CA ARG A 202 16.98 -9.21 -8.53
C ARG A 202 16.04 -10.40 -8.73
N LYS A 203 16.18 -11.43 -7.91
CA LYS A 203 15.26 -12.59 -7.95
C LYS A 203 13.83 -12.19 -7.62
N VAL A 204 13.61 -11.36 -6.59
CA VAL A 204 12.29 -10.83 -6.26
C VAL A 204 11.75 -9.99 -7.42
N MET A 205 12.57 -9.11 -8.00
CA MET A 205 12.19 -8.29 -9.16
C MET A 205 11.74 -9.15 -10.35
N GLU A 206 12.48 -10.22 -10.66
CA GLU A 206 12.13 -11.17 -11.76
C GLU A 206 10.74 -11.79 -11.53
N LEU A 207 10.43 -12.21 -10.30
CA LEU A 207 9.10 -12.74 -9.94
C LEU A 207 8.00 -11.69 -10.11
N LYS A 208 8.26 -10.44 -9.68
CA LYS A 208 7.33 -9.33 -9.87
C LYS A 208 7.11 -9.01 -11.36
N MET A 209 8.16 -9.00 -12.17
CA MET A 209 8.04 -8.78 -13.61
C MET A 209 7.23 -9.89 -14.29
N ALA A 210 7.45 -11.15 -13.93
CA ALA A 210 6.64 -12.28 -14.45
C ALA A 210 5.16 -12.14 -14.07
N TYR A 211 4.86 -11.73 -12.84
CA TYR A 211 3.49 -11.43 -12.42
C TYR A 211 2.88 -10.30 -13.23
N TRP A 212 3.58 -9.16 -13.36
CA TRP A 212 3.09 -7.99 -14.10
C TRP A 212 2.86 -8.26 -15.58
N GLU A 213 3.66 -9.13 -16.20
CA GLU A 213 3.45 -9.55 -17.59
C GLU A 213 2.06 -10.16 -17.81
N VAL A 214 1.65 -11.06 -16.91
CA VAL A 214 0.33 -11.71 -16.99
C VAL A 214 -0.77 -10.76 -16.53
N ALA A 215 -0.58 -10.12 -15.40
CA ALA A 215 -1.58 -9.27 -14.78
C ALA A 215 -1.99 -8.10 -15.69
N LEU A 216 -1.02 -7.39 -16.26
CA LEU A 216 -1.30 -6.24 -17.13
C LEU A 216 -1.89 -6.65 -18.48
N ARG A 217 -1.57 -7.84 -18.99
CA ARG A 217 -2.26 -8.41 -20.15
C ARG A 217 -3.74 -8.67 -19.86
N GLU A 218 -4.07 -9.06 -18.62
CA GLU A 218 -5.47 -9.33 -18.24
C GLU A 218 -6.27 -8.05 -18.00
N VAL A 219 -5.69 -7.05 -17.33
CA VAL A 219 -6.47 -5.91 -16.84
C VAL A 219 -5.94 -4.54 -17.25
N GLY A 220 -4.80 -4.44 -17.92
CA GLY A 220 -4.13 -3.17 -18.20
C GLY A 220 -4.97 -2.07 -18.85
N ASP A 221 -6.00 -2.43 -19.62
CA ASP A 221 -6.94 -1.50 -20.26
C ASP A 221 -7.98 -0.90 -19.31
N TYR A 222 -8.18 -1.51 -18.13
CA TYR A 222 -9.24 -1.14 -17.20
C TYR A 222 -8.75 -0.44 -15.94
N VAL A 223 -7.45 -0.56 -15.63
CA VAL A 223 -6.88 -0.05 -14.38
C VAL A 223 -6.40 1.40 -14.54
N ASP A 224 -6.57 2.18 -13.49
CA ASP A 224 -6.15 3.58 -13.42
C ASP A 224 -4.84 3.75 -12.63
N ALA A 225 -4.58 2.85 -11.67
CA ALA A 225 -3.32 2.79 -10.92
C ALA A 225 -2.88 1.35 -10.64
N VAL A 226 -1.56 1.14 -10.59
CA VAL A 226 -0.89 -0.14 -10.25
C VAL A 226 0.05 0.06 -9.07
N ASN A 227 0.09 -0.92 -8.16
CA ASN A 227 0.80 -0.81 -6.88
C ASN A 227 2.16 -1.48 -6.89
N GLU A 228 3.18 -0.71 -6.59
CA GLU A 228 4.48 -1.17 -6.12
C GLU A 228 4.79 -0.54 -4.74
N ALA A 229 5.72 -1.15 -4.01
CA ALA A 229 6.07 -0.71 -2.67
C ALA A 229 7.54 -0.98 -2.38
N ASP A 230 8.09 -0.23 -1.44
CA ASP A 230 9.32 -0.60 -0.71
C ASP A 230 9.54 0.33 0.48
N ASP A 231 9.50 -0.19 1.69
CA ASP A 231 9.77 0.58 2.89
C ASP A 231 11.29 0.69 3.15
N PHE A 232 11.88 1.83 2.81
CA PHE A 232 13.30 2.09 3.01
C PHE A 232 13.60 3.25 3.97
N ALA A 233 12.61 3.68 4.76
CA ALA A 233 12.79 4.70 5.79
C ALA A 233 12.02 4.37 7.06
N GLY A 234 12.55 4.83 8.18
CA GLY A 234 11.83 4.88 9.45
C GLY A 234 11.33 6.30 9.74
N GLN A 235 10.82 6.51 10.95
CA GLN A 235 10.23 7.78 11.40
C GLN A 235 11.17 8.98 11.26
N PHE A 236 12.47 8.79 11.47
CA PHE A 236 13.44 9.89 11.56
C PHE A 236 14.39 9.99 10.36
N ARG A 237 14.64 8.90 9.67
CA ARG A 237 15.61 8.81 8.58
C ARG A 237 15.43 7.55 7.75
N MET A 238 16.07 7.52 6.59
CA MET A 238 16.18 6.33 5.77
C MET A 238 16.94 5.21 6.49
N LEU A 239 16.59 3.96 6.20
CA LEU A 239 17.24 2.74 6.71
C LEU A 239 18.60 2.50 6.04
N ILE A 240 18.74 2.94 4.79
CA ILE A 240 19.98 2.99 4.02
C ILE A 240 20.23 4.43 3.58
N SER A 241 21.50 4.81 3.30
CA SER A 241 21.78 6.15 2.85
C SER A 241 21.20 6.40 1.44
N PRO A 242 20.83 7.66 1.10
CA PRO A 242 20.41 7.99 -0.27
C PRO A 242 21.44 7.58 -1.33
N ALA A 243 22.73 7.63 -1.02
CA ALA A 243 23.79 7.19 -1.93
C ALA A 243 23.76 5.67 -2.16
N MET A 244 23.49 4.87 -1.12
CA MET A 244 23.32 3.42 -1.25
C MET A 244 22.05 3.09 -2.05
N TYR A 245 20.94 3.78 -1.78
CA TYR A 245 19.71 3.64 -2.57
C TYR A 245 19.99 3.87 -4.06
N ARG A 246 20.60 5.00 -4.43
CA ARG A 246 20.92 5.36 -5.83
C ARG A 246 21.84 4.36 -6.50
N ARG A 247 22.77 3.78 -5.76
CA ARG A 247 23.77 2.85 -6.32
C ARG A 247 23.23 1.43 -6.45
N ILE A 248 22.45 0.95 -5.48
CA ILE A 248 22.11 -0.48 -5.36
C ILE A 248 20.67 -0.74 -5.75
N VAL A 249 19.71 0.05 -5.25
CA VAL A 249 18.27 -0.23 -5.34
C VAL A 249 17.61 0.47 -6.51
N LYS A 250 17.88 1.77 -6.67
CA LYS A 250 17.28 2.59 -7.74
C LYS A 250 17.38 1.97 -9.13
N PRO A 251 18.52 1.33 -9.55
CA PRO A 251 18.58 0.66 -10.84
C PRO A 251 17.58 -0.50 -10.99
N LEU A 252 17.30 -1.24 -9.92
CA LEU A 252 16.32 -2.33 -9.94
C LEU A 252 14.88 -1.81 -9.99
N HIS A 253 14.58 -0.76 -9.21
CA HIS A 253 13.31 -0.07 -9.29
C HIS A 253 13.05 0.49 -10.69
N MET A 254 14.03 1.16 -11.27
CA MET A 254 13.94 1.70 -12.63
C MET A 254 13.62 0.61 -13.66
N GLU A 255 14.33 -0.53 -13.60
CA GLU A 255 14.09 -1.68 -14.50
C GLU A 255 12.66 -2.23 -14.36
N LEU A 256 12.16 -2.37 -13.12
CA LEU A 256 10.79 -2.83 -12.84
C LEU A 256 9.75 -1.80 -13.31
N PHE A 257 9.95 -0.52 -13.04
CA PHE A 257 8.98 0.53 -13.35
C PHE A 257 8.90 0.79 -14.86
N ASP A 258 10.03 0.79 -15.56
CA ASP A 258 10.07 0.83 -17.02
C ASP A 258 9.32 -0.35 -17.65
N PHE A 259 9.49 -1.55 -17.04
CA PHE A 259 8.78 -2.75 -17.48
C PHE A 259 7.26 -2.60 -17.35
N ILE A 260 6.78 -2.04 -16.24
CA ILE A 260 5.36 -1.78 -15.99
C ILE A 260 4.82 -0.73 -16.98
N HIS A 261 5.49 0.44 -17.08
CA HIS A 261 5.06 1.53 -17.95
C HIS A 261 5.03 1.16 -19.45
N ALA A 262 5.90 0.25 -19.88
CA ALA A 262 5.85 -0.27 -21.24
C ALA A 262 4.58 -1.10 -21.56
N ARG A 263 3.79 -1.50 -20.53
CA ARG A 263 2.65 -2.42 -20.65
C ARG A 263 1.30 -1.84 -20.26
N THR A 264 1.26 -0.69 -19.64
CA THR A 264 0.02 -0.02 -19.24
C THR A 264 0.16 1.50 -19.25
N LYS A 265 -0.97 2.18 -19.38
CA LYS A 265 -1.09 3.64 -19.15
C LYS A 265 -1.49 4.00 -17.73
N ALA A 266 -1.75 2.98 -16.89
CA ALA A 266 -2.07 3.19 -15.49
C ALA A 266 -0.91 3.89 -14.77
N LYS A 267 -1.25 4.71 -13.79
CA LYS A 267 -0.27 5.42 -12.97
C LYS A 267 0.42 4.49 -11.99
N LEU A 268 1.73 4.62 -11.84
CA LEU A 268 2.50 3.85 -10.88
C LEU A 268 2.38 4.47 -9.49
N PHE A 269 1.65 3.76 -8.62
CA PHE A 269 1.54 4.05 -7.21
C PHE A 269 2.69 3.36 -6.47
N PHE A 270 3.46 4.14 -5.71
CA PHE A 270 4.56 3.61 -4.93
C PHE A 270 4.34 3.89 -3.44
N HIS A 271 4.25 2.80 -2.66
CA HIS A 271 4.17 2.91 -1.21
C HIS A 271 5.57 2.85 -0.58
N SER A 272 5.85 3.84 0.27
CA SER A 272 7.01 3.82 1.16
C SER A 272 6.74 4.68 2.38
N CYS A 273 6.68 4.04 3.54
CA CYS A 273 6.56 4.73 4.82
C CYS A 273 7.84 5.49 5.21
N GLY A 274 7.69 6.47 6.11
CA GLY A 274 8.79 7.11 6.79
C GLY A 274 9.34 8.38 6.14
N ALA A 275 10.54 8.75 6.56
CA ALA A 275 11.23 9.99 6.19
C ALA A 275 11.95 9.85 4.83
N ILE A 276 11.18 9.70 3.74
CA ILE A 276 11.69 9.41 2.38
C ILE A 276 11.99 10.64 1.53
N ARG A 277 11.73 11.85 2.03
CA ARG A 277 11.95 13.10 1.28
C ARG A 277 13.29 13.17 0.52
N PRO A 278 14.44 12.65 1.06
CA PRO A 278 15.73 12.72 0.36
C PRO A 278 15.78 12.01 -0.99
N VAL A 279 14.82 11.12 -1.29
CA VAL A 279 14.78 10.31 -2.52
C VAL A 279 13.48 10.47 -3.32
N ILE A 280 12.56 11.35 -2.93
CA ILE A 280 11.33 11.60 -3.71
C ILE A 280 11.68 12.05 -5.14
N GLY A 281 12.66 12.93 -5.33
CA GLY A 281 13.14 13.33 -6.66
C GLY A 281 13.70 12.15 -7.47
N ASP A 282 14.38 11.20 -6.82
CA ASP A 282 14.83 9.96 -7.46
C ASP A 282 13.65 9.07 -7.89
N LEU A 283 12.58 8.99 -7.08
CA LEU A 283 11.36 8.24 -7.41
C LEU A 283 10.65 8.85 -8.62
N ILE A 284 10.53 10.17 -8.69
CA ILE A 284 9.98 10.88 -9.86
C ILE A 284 10.81 10.57 -11.12
N GLU A 285 12.14 10.64 -11.01
CA GLU A 285 13.06 10.39 -12.14
C GLU A 285 12.89 8.99 -12.73
N ILE A 286 12.58 7.97 -11.90
CA ILE A 286 12.39 6.58 -12.35
C ILE A 286 10.93 6.22 -12.62
N GLY A 287 10.03 7.22 -12.69
CA GLY A 287 8.68 7.04 -13.18
C GLY A 287 7.61 6.76 -12.13
N VAL A 288 7.84 7.03 -10.85
CA VAL A 288 6.76 6.99 -9.85
C VAL A 288 5.81 8.15 -10.08
N ASP A 289 4.54 7.88 -10.36
CA ASP A 289 3.51 8.88 -10.59
C ASP A 289 2.80 9.29 -9.27
N ILE A 290 2.65 8.34 -8.35
CA ILE A 290 1.84 8.50 -7.13
C ILE A 290 2.66 8.05 -5.92
N LEU A 291 2.79 8.93 -4.93
CA LEU A 291 3.41 8.61 -3.64
C LEU A 291 2.34 8.28 -2.59
N ASN A 292 2.53 7.17 -1.91
CA ASN A 292 1.78 6.75 -0.72
C ASN A 292 2.74 6.19 0.35
N PRO A 293 2.52 6.49 1.62
CA PRO A 293 1.71 7.58 2.12
C PRO A 293 2.48 8.90 2.10
N VAL A 294 1.80 10.00 2.38
CA VAL A 294 2.48 11.16 2.96
C VAL A 294 2.49 10.97 4.47
N GLN A 295 3.55 10.35 5.01
CA GLN A 295 3.65 10.08 6.45
C GLN A 295 3.99 11.36 7.22
N VAL A 296 2.99 12.20 7.43
CA VAL A 296 3.10 13.57 7.97
C VAL A 296 3.76 13.66 9.34
N SER A 297 3.80 12.56 10.11
CA SER A 297 4.50 12.46 11.39
C SER A 297 6.00 12.21 11.24
N ALA A 298 6.49 11.82 10.05
CA ALA A 298 7.90 11.52 9.82
C ALA A 298 8.72 12.80 9.54
N THR A 299 10.00 12.73 9.85
CA THR A 299 10.91 13.88 9.68
C THR A 299 10.98 14.33 8.21
N GLY A 300 10.75 15.62 7.97
CA GLY A 300 10.82 16.23 6.65
C GLY A 300 9.61 15.95 5.74
N MET A 301 8.55 15.33 6.26
CA MET A 301 7.36 14.95 5.50
C MET A 301 6.17 15.93 5.73
N ASP A 302 6.45 17.23 5.91
CA ASP A 302 5.39 18.25 6.00
C ASP A 302 4.61 18.32 4.67
N SER A 303 3.28 18.22 4.77
CA SER A 303 2.39 18.14 3.60
C SER A 303 2.44 19.37 2.69
N ALA A 304 2.52 20.57 3.27
CA ALA A 304 2.59 21.81 2.49
C ALA A 304 3.94 21.97 1.77
N GLU A 305 5.04 21.56 2.45
CA GLU A 305 6.36 21.59 1.83
C GLU A 305 6.47 20.59 0.68
N LEU A 306 6.00 19.36 0.88
CA LEU A 306 6.02 18.33 -0.16
C LEU A 306 5.17 18.73 -1.38
N LYS A 307 3.98 19.30 -1.15
CA LYS A 307 3.12 19.79 -2.23
C LYS A 307 3.80 20.90 -3.02
N ARG A 308 4.45 21.84 -2.35
CA ARG A 308 5.15 22.95 -2.99
C ARG A 308 6.35 22.46 -3.81
N GLU A 309 7.09 21.46 -3.31
CA GLU A 309 8.33 20.97 -3.93
C GLU A 309 8.06 19.97 -5.06
N PHE A 310 7.17 19.01 -4.84
CA PHE A 310 6.98 17.86 -5.74
C PHE A 310 5.59 17.79 -6.38
N GLY A 311 4.62 18.60 -5.92
CA GLY A 311 3.21 18.46 -6.31
C GLY A 311 2.88 18.75 -7.78
N LYS A 312 3.86 19.16 -8.61
CA LYS A 312 3.70 19.28 -10.06
C LYS A 312 3.97 17.97 -10.80
N ASP A 313 4.82 17.13 -10.22
CA ASP A 313 5.36 15.91 -10.83
C ASP A 313 4.88 14.65 -10.10
N MET A 314 4.32 14.79 -8.89
CA MET A 314 3.92 13.70 -8.02
C MET A 314 2.50 13.90 -7.52
N THR A 315 1.62 12.92 -7.74
CA THR A 315 0.33 12.84 -7.05
C THR A 315 0.54 12.28 -5.64
N PHE A 316 -0.12 12.87 -4.64
CA PHE A 316 -0.13 12.36 -3.27
C PHE A 316 -1.39 11.56 -3.01
N TRP A 317 -1.24 10.30 -2.60
CA TRP A 317 -2.35 9.44 -2.25
C TRP A 317 -2.21 8.98 -0.80
N GLY A 318 -3.07 9.45 0.06
CA GLY A 318 -2.94 9.30 1.51
C GLY A 318 -2.36 10.55 2.18
N GLY A 319 -2.13 10.47 3.49
CA GLY A 319 -1.70 11.64 4.27
C GLY A 319 -2.85 12.56 4.69
N GLY A 320 -4.11 12.12 4.53
CA GLY A 320 -5.29 12.89 4.87
C GLY A 320 -5.50 13.12 6.37
N VAL A 321 -4.91 12.29 7.21
CA VAL A 321 -4.87 12.44 8.67
C VAL A 321 -3.73 11.62 9.25
N ASP A 322 -3.09 12.13 10.31
CA ASP A 322 -2.03 11.42 11.05
C ASP A 322 -2.63 10.22 11.81
N THR A 323 -2.25 9.01 11.40
CA THR A 323 -2.72 7.75 12.01
C THR A 323 -1.93 7.34 13.24
N GLN A 324 -0.78 7.97 13.51
CA GLN A 324 0.07 7.60 14.66
C GLN A 324 -0.26 8.37 15.94
N ARG A 325 -0.83 9.58 15.82
CA ARG A 325 -1.05 10.47 16.97
C ARG A 325 -2.44 11.04 17.06
N VAL A 326 -3.10 11.24 15.91
CA VAL A 326 -4.34 12.00 15.85
C VAL A 326 -5.55 11.10 15.67
N LEU A 327 -5.56 10.25 14.66
CA LEU A 327 -6.76 9.50 14.30
C LEU A 327 -7.17 8.49 15.40
N GLY A 328 -6.20 7.81 16.03
CA GLY A 328 -6.48 6.81 17.07
C GLY A 328 -6.60 7.38 18.48
N ASP A 329 -5.78 8.39 18.80
CA ASP A 329 -5.59 8.87 20.18
C ASP A 329 -6.13 10.29 20.41
N GLY A 330 -6.43 11.04 19.32
CA GLY A 330 -6.95 12.40 19.41
C GLY A 330 -8.47 12.45 19.62
N THR A 331 -8.96 13.66 19.94
CA THR A 331 -10.39 13.96 19.97
C THR A 331 -10.93 14.16 18.55
N PRO A 332 -12.25 14.05 18.33
CA PRO A 332 -12.86 14.37 17.04
C PRO A 332 -12.50 15.77 16.51
N GLU A 333 -12.35 16.76 17.39
CA GLU A 333 -11.97 18.13 17.05
C GLU A 333 -10.53 18.21 16.55
N GLU A 334 -9.59 17.48 17.16
CA GLU A 334 -8.19 17.38 16.71
C GLU A 334 -8.11 16.66 15.36
N VAL A 335 -8.92 15.62 15.16
CA VAL A 335 -9.02 14.91 13.87
C VAL A 335 -9.54 15.86 12.78
N ARG A 336 -10.62 16.65 13.06
CA ARG A 336 -11.12 17.65 12.11
C ARG A 336 -10.06 18.68 11.76
N ALA A 337 -9.34 19.19 12.75
CA ALA A 337 -8.30 20.19 12.54
C ALA A 337 -7.14 19.66 11.67
N ASP A 338 -6.65 18.45 11.95
CA ASP A 338 -5.57 17.84 11.18
C ASP A 338 -6.04 17.51 9.75
N THR A 339 -7.21 16.87 9.61
CA THR A 339 -7.80 16.55 8.30
C THR A 339 -7.98 17.79 7.43
N ARG A 340 -8.54 18.88 7.99
CA ARG A 340 -8.67 20.14 7.29
C ARG A 340 -7.33 20.68 6.82
N LYS A 341 -6.33 20.69 7.71
CA LYS A 341 -4.96 21.11 7.36
C LYS A 341 -4.42 20.32 6.17
N ARG A 342 -4.57 18.98 6.16
CA ARG A 342 -4.06 18.13 5.05
C ARG A 342 -4.77 18.42 3.73
N ILE A 343 -6.08 18.68 3.76
CA ILE A 343 -6.83 19.08 2.57
C ILE A 343 -6.36 20.45 2.07
N GLU A 344 -6.22 21.45 2.95
CA GLU A 344 -5.72 22.77 2.59
C GLU A 344 -4.29 22.73 2.03
N ASP A 345 -3.44 21.83 2.51
CA ASP A 345 -2.06 21.67 2.04
C ASP A 345 -1.97 20.93 0.69
N LEU A 346 -2.72 19.84 0.51
CA LEU A 346 -2.51 18.87 -0.58
C LEU A 346 -3.50 19.00 -1.75
N ALA A 347 -4.71 19.48 -1.51
CA ALA A 347 -5.75 19.52 -2.52
C ALA A 347 -5.54 20.59 -3.62
N PRO A 348 -5.11 21.83 -3.32
CA PRO A 348 -5.04 22.88 -4.33
C PRO A 348 -4.24 22.48 -5.57
N GLY A 349 -4.82 22.70 -6.76
CA GLY A 349 -4.24 22.35 -8.05
C GLY A 349 -4.38 20.87 -8.44
N GLY A 350 -5.22 20.09 -7.74
CA GLY A 350 -5.34 18.63 -7.98
C GLY A 350 -4.14 17.84 -7.47
N GLY A 351 -3.88 16.64 -8.03
CA GLY A 351 -2.75 15.81 -7.60
C GLY A 351 -2.88 15.29 -6.16
N PHE A 352 -4.11 15.08 -5.68
CA PHE A 352 -4.38 14.54 -4.36
C PHE A 352 -5.56 13.59 -4.35
N VAL A 353 -5.36 12.39 -3.80
CA VAL A 353 -6.42 11.42 -3.45
C VAL A 353 -6.39 11.21 -1.95
N PHE A 354 -7.49 11.49 -1.29
CA PHE A 354 -7.59 11.39 0.15
C PHE A 354 -7.69 9.91 0.58
N ALA A 355 -6.78 9.51 1.43
CA ALA A 355 -6.84 8.35 2.31
C ALA A 355 -6.14 8.72 3.62
N THR A 356 -6.27 7.90 4.65
CA THR A 356 -5.46 8.02 5.86
C THR A 356 -3.96 7.86 5.54
N VAL A 357 -3.07 8.24 6.45
CA VAL A 357 -1.61 8.01 6.25
C VAL A 357 -1.32 6.53 6.05
N HIS A 358 -1.94 5.67 6.84
CA HIS A 358 -1.87 4.22 6.72
C HIS A 358 -3.24 3.63 7.03
N ASN A 359 -3.43 2.31 6.93
CA ASN A 359 -4.71 1.68 7.24
C ASN A 359 -5.25 2.09 8.63
N ILE A 360 -6.56 2.14 8.74
CA ILE A 360 -7.25 2.49 9.99
C ILE A 360 -7.08 1.33 10.97
N GLN A 361 -6.44 1.62 12.10
CA GLN A 361 -6.09 0.65 13.11
C GLN A 361 -7.29 0.23 13.96
N GLY A 362 -7.20 -0.94 14.62
CA GLY A 362 -8.30 -1.50 15.40
C GLY A 362 -8.70 -0.72 16.67
N ASN A 363 -7.85 0.21 17.14
CA ASN A 363 -8.12 1.11 18.27
C ASN A 363 -8.81 2.41 17.89
N VAL A 364 -8.94 2.71 16.59
CA VAL A 364 -9.51 3.98 16.14
C VAL A 364 -11.01 4.05 16.47
N PRO A 365 -11.44 5.05 17.25
CA PRO A 365 -12.85 5.27 17.54
C PRO A 365 -13.66 5.61 16.28
N PRO A 366 -14.87 5.09 16.11
CA PRO A 366 -15.70 5.38 14.95
C PRO A 366 -16.05 6.87 14.82
N GLU A 367 -16.15 7.60 15.93
CA GLU A 367 -16.36 9.06 15.96
C GLU A 367 -15.21 9.80 15.25
N ASN A 368 -13.97 9.32 15.42
CA ASN A 368 -12.81 9.92 14.77
C ASN A 368 -12.79 9.61 13.28
N ILE A 369 -13.18 8.39 12.87
CA ILE A 369 -13.33 8.05 11.45
C ILE A 369 -14.37 8.96 10.79
N MET A 370 -15.50 9.18 11.47
CA MET A 370 -16.56 10.06 10.94
C MET A 370 -16.16 11.52 10.97
N ALA A 371 -15.45 12.00 12.00
CA ALA A 371 -14.91 13.36 12.05
C ALA A 371 -13.97 13.64 10.86
N MET A 372 -13.10 12.69 10.53
CA MET A 372 -12.25 12.75 9.34
C MET A 372 -13.09 12.81 8.06
N TRP A 373 -14.04 11.88 7.88
CA TRP A 373 -14.84 11.78 6.67
C TRP A 373 -15.75 13.01 6.46
N GLU A 374 -16.41 13.48 7.50
CA GLU A 374 -17.26 14.68 7.46
C GLU A 374 -16.45 15.92 7.08
N THR A 375 -15.24 16.06 7.63
CA THR A 375 -14.34 17.17 7.29
C THR A 375 -13.92 17.10 5.82
N LEU A 376 -13.65 15.90 5.29
CA LEU A 376 -13.40 15.73 3.87
C LEU A 376 -14.60 16.14 3.01
N GLN A 377 -15.82 15.80 3.42
CA GLN A 377 -17.03 16.19 2.68
C GLN A 377 -17.26 17.71 2.70
N GLU A 378 -16.86 18.40 3.78
CA GLU A 378 -17.04 19.85 3.94
C GLU A 378 -15.94 20.65 3.21
N TYR A 379 -14.69 20.28 3.40
CA TYR A 379 -13.53 21.05 2.92
C TYR A 379 -12.92 20.52 1.61
N GLY A 380 -13.24 19.31 1.21
CA GLY A 380 -12.71 18.69 0.00
C GLY A 380 -13.38 19.14 -1.32
N ILE A 381 -14.31 20.08 -1.29
CA ILE A 381 -14.99 20.61 -2.48
C ILE A 381 -14.09 21.66 -3.15
N TYR A 382 -13.73 21.45 -4.40
CA TYR A 382 -13.07 22.48 -5.21
C TYR A 382 -14.06 23.55 -5.64
N ARG A 383 -13.63 24.81 -5.66
CA ARG A 383 -14.50 25.99 -5.94
C ARG A 383 -14.00 26.76 -7.14
#